data_9ac9d21a0ada183b448a57de51a1328c
#
_entry.id   9ac9d21a0ada183b448a57de51a1328c
#
_cell.length_a   1.000
_cell.length_b   1.000
_cell.length_c   1.000
_cell.angle_alpha   90.00
_cell.angle_beta   90.00
_cell.angle_gamma   90.00
#
_symmetry.space_group_name_H-M   'P 1'
#
loop_
_entity.id
_entity.type
_entity.pdbx_description
1 polymer ?
#
loop_
_entity_poly.entity_id
_entity_poly.type
_entity_poly.pdbx_seq_one_letter_code
_entity_poly.pdbx_strand_id
1 'polypeptide(L)'
;MARELDWSIYMARAQAGDRDAYRRLLEDVAPYLRSIAARHFRNSGDIEDAVQEVLLTVHAVRHTYDPARPFGPWLVAIANRRVVDGLRRQGRSRAREVALETEHETFAAPEANYHEAASEARALREAVESLPSGQRDAIRMLKLQEMSLKEAAAVSGMTVAALKVATHREVKSLRKMLGRLARRT
;
A
#
# COMPACT_ATOMS: atom_id res chain seq x y z
N MET A 1 11.58 9.79 -8.40
CA MET A 1 12.99 9.44 -8.12
C MET A 1 13.70 10.44 -7.21
N ALA A 2 13.72 11.76 -7.48
CA ALA A 2 14.41 12.73 -6.61
C ALA A 2 13.89 12.71 -5.15
N ARG A 3 12.56 12.79 -4.93
CA ARG A 3 11.95 12.76 -3.59
C ARG A 3 12.23 11.48 -2.77
N GLU A 4 12.31 10.32 -3.40
CA GLU A 4 12.59 9.07 -2.68
C GLU A 4 14.05 8.99 -2.18
N LEU A 5 14.98 9.60 -2.93
CA LEU A 5 16.38 9.71 -2.50
C LEU A 5 16.47 10.61 -1.26
N ASP A 6 15.75 11.72 -1.25
CA ASP A 6 15.70 12.66 -0.12
C ASP A 6 15.12 12.00 1.12
N TRP A 7 14.05 11.23 1.00
CA TRP A 7 13.44 10.51 2.12
C TRP A 7 14.38 9.47 2.76
N SER A 8 15.14 8.75 1.93
CA SER A 8 16.15 7.79 2.44
C SER A 8 17.24 8.50 3.24
N ILE A 9 17.71 9.65 2.75
CA ILE A 9 18.72 10.47 3.43
C ILE A 9 18.15 11.04 4.74
N TYR A 10 16.95 11.60 4.72
CA TYR A 10 16.29 12.11 5.93
C TYR A 10 16.08 11.03 6.99
N MET A 11 15.67 9.82 6.59
CA MET A 11 15.50 8.73 7.55
C MET A 11 16.82 8.25 8.13
N ALA A 12 17.89 8.15 7.33
CA ALA A 12 19.22 7.81 7.83
C ALA A 12 19.73 8.84 8.85
N ARG A 13 19.55 10.14 8.56
CA ARG A 13 19.89 11.22 9.50
C ARG A 13 19.04 11.18 10.77
N ALA A 14 17.74 10.88 10.62
CA ALA A 14 16.83 10.74 11.75
C ALA A 14 17.22 9.58 12.68
N GLN A 15 17.69 8.46 12.13
CA GLN A 15 18.23 7.33 12.90
C GLN A 15 19.53 7.71 13.64
N ALA A 16 20.30 8.64 13.07
CA ALA A 16 21.49 9.22 13.71
C ALA A 16 21.18 10.32 14.75
N GLY A 17 19.87 10.59 15.02
CA GLY A 17 19.43 11.54 16.04
C GLY A 17 19.07 12.93 15.53
N ASP A 18 19.11 13.19 14.21
CA ASP A 18 18.72 14.48 13.62
C ASP A 18 17.21 14.66 13.64
N ARG A 19 16.73 15.47 14.60
CA ARG A 19 15.30 15.74 14.79
C ARG A 19 14.71 16.59 13.66
N ASP A 20 15.48 17.49 13.08
CA ASP A 20 15.01 18.35 11.99
C ASP A 20 14.86 17.56 10.68
N ALA A 21 15.80 16.68 10.38
CA ALA A 21 15.67 15.75 9.28
C ALA A 21 14.43 14.84 9.45
N TYR A 22 14.17 14.38 10.68
CA TYR A 22 12.99 13.56 10.94
C TYR A 22 11.68 14.33 10.76
N ARG A 23 11.61 15.56 11.26
CA ARG A 23 10.43 16.43 11.07
C ARG A 23 10.16 16.65 9.58
N ARG A 24 11.16 17.03 8.80
CA ARG A 24 11.06 17.23 7.35
C ARG A 24 10.58 15.97 6.64
N LEU A 25 11.12 14.80 7.00
CA LEU A 25 10.66 13.53 6.45
C LEU A 25 9.16 13.34 6.67
N LEU A 26 8.66 13.53 7.90
CA LEU A 26 7.25 13.33 8.22
C LEU A 26 6.35 14.32 7.48
N GLU A 27 6.77 15.59 7.36
CA GLU A 27 6.08 16.61 6.58
C GLU A 27 5.99 16.25 5.10
N ASP A 28 7.10 15.77 4.52
CA ASP A 28 7.19 15.42 3.10
C ASP A 28 6.42 14.16 2.72
N VAL A 29 6.34 13.16 3.61
CA VAL A 29 5.62 11.91 3.34
C VAL A 29 4.12 12.02 3.60
N ALA A 30 3.66 12.95 4.44
CA ALA A 30 2.24 13.06 4.81
C ALA A 30 1.31 13.28 3.60
N PRO A 31 1.59 14.18 2.64
CA PRO A 31 0.77 14.32 1.44
C PRO A 31 0.70 13.04 0.59
N TYR A 32 1.80 12.31 0.50
CA TYR A 32 1.87 11.04 -0.21
C TYR A 32 1.02 9.96 0.48
N LEU A 33 1.09 9.87 1.81
CA LEU A 33 0.26 8.96 2.60
C LEU A 33 -1.24 9.28 2.46
N ARG A 34 -1.61 10.58 2.44
CA ARG A 34 -2.99 11.00 2.16
C ARG A 34 -3.46 10.50 0.79
N SER A 35 -2.62 10.59 -0.24
CA SER A 35 -2.98 10.09 -1.56
C SER A 35 -3.19 8.57 -1.60
N ILE A 36 -2.46 7.81 -0.78
CA ILE A 36 -2.68 6.37 -0.63
C ILE A 36 -3.99 6.11 0.11
N ALA A 37 -4.22 6.76 1.26
CA ALA A 37 -5.40 6.57 2.08
C ALA A 37 -6.70 6.96 1.34
N ALA A 38 -6.69 8.06 0.57
CA ALA A 38 -7.84 8.54 -0.21
C ALA A 38 -8.32 7.56 -1.30
N ARG A 39 -7.51 6.59 -1.69
CA ARG A 39 -7.94 5.51 -2.59
C ARG A 39 -8.86 4.48 -1.91
N HIS A 40 -8.85 4.45 -0.59
CA HIS A 40 -9.50 3.41 0.22
C HIS A 40 -10.59 3.99 1.15
N PHE A 41 -10.42 5.21 1.63
CA PHE A 41 -11.35 5.90 2.51
C PHE A 41 -12.01 7.06 1.78
N ARG A 42 -13.31 7.28 2.03
CA ARG A 42 -14.07 8.38 1.42
C ARG A 42 -14.19 9.59 2.35
N ASN A 43 -14.21 9.34 3.65
CA ASN A 43 -14.32 10.38 4.68
C ASN A 43 -12.93 10.96 4.98
N SER A 44 -12.82 12.28 5.06
CA SER A 44 -11.57 12.99 5.38
C SER A 44 -11.03 12.63 6.76
N GLY A 45 -11.91 12.40 7.75
CA GLY A 45 -11.53 11.94 9.09
C GLY A 45 -10.81 10.60 9.05
N ASP A 46 -11.38 9.62 8.35
CA ASP A 46 -10.79 8.29 8.19
C ASP A 46 -9.43 8.33 7.45
N ILE A 47 -9.29 9.27 6.49
CA ILE A 47 -8.02 9.48 5.77
C ILE A 47 -6.96 9.99 6.73
N GLU A 48 -7.25 11.03 7.52
CA GLU A 48 -6.29 11.59 8.47
C GLU A 48 -5.96 10.60 9.60
N ASP A 49 -6.93 9.84 10.09
CA ASP A 49 -6.70 8.78 11.09
C ASP A 49 -5.74 7.71 10.53
N ALA A 50 -5.97 7.26 9.29
CA ALA A 50 -5.09 6.31 8.64
C ALA A 50 -3.67 6.87 8.47
N VAL A 51 -3.53 8.13 8.06
CA VAL A 51 -2.23 8.81 7.94
C VAL A 51 -1.53 8.88 9.28
N GLN A 52 -2.22 9.29 10.34
CA GLN A 52 -1.65 9.37 11.69
C GLN A 52 -1.18 8.00 12.18
N GLU A 53 -1.97 6.94 11.97
CA GLU A 53 -1.56 5.57 12.35
C GLU A 53 -0.31 5.09 11.58
N VAL A 54 -0.19 5.45 10.29
CA VAL A 54 1.01 5.15 9.52
C VAL A 54 2.21 5.89 10.10
N LEU A 55 2.09 7.19 10.36
CA LEU A 55 3.18 8.01 10.91
C LEU A 55 3.62 7.53 12.30
N LEU A 56 2.67 7.17 13.17
CA LEU A 56 2.95 6.57 14.49
C LEU A 56 3.68 5.23 14.34
N THR A 57 3.27 4.41 13.37
CA THR A 57 3.93 3.13 13.10
C THR A 57 5.35 3.36 12.58
N VAL A 58 5.54 4.27 11.62
CA VAL A 58 6.87 4.68 11.13
C VAL A 58 7.74 5.11 12.29
N HIS A 59 7.20 5.92 13.20
CA HIS A 59 7.94 6.37 14.40
C HIS A 59 8.37 5.19 15.27
N ALA A 60 7.47 4.26 15.56
CA ALA A 60 7.74 3.11 16.42
C ALA A 60 8.77 2.15 15.83
N VAL A 61 8.72 1.91 14.50
CA VAL A 61 9.59 0.93 13.83
C VAL A 61 10.74 1.55 13.03
N ARG A 62 10.97 2.86 13.10
CA ARG A 62 12.00 3.57 12.33
C ARG A 62 13.40 2.97 12.46
N HIS A 63 13.71 2.40 13.63
CA HIS A 63 14.99 1.75 13.90
C HIS A 63 15.21 0.46 13.09
N THR A 64 14.13 -0.11 12.51
CA THR A 64 14.21 -1.31 11.68
C THR A 64 14.45 -1.02 10.19
N TYR A 65 14.41 0.25 9.80
CA TYR A 65 14.69 0.66 8.43
C TYR A 65 16.18 0.50 8.11
N ASP A 66 16.47 -0.13 6.97
CA ASP A 66 17.82 -0.30 6.45
C ASP A 66 18.13 0.84 5.45
N PRO A 67 19.05 1.78 5.79
CA PRO A 67 19.38 2.89 4.89
C PRO A 67 19.98 2.50 3.53
N ALA A 68 20.44 1.26 3.38
CA ALA A 68 20.92 0.73 2.10
C ALA A 68 19.75 0.40 1.14
N ARG A 69 18.50 0.49 1.60
CA ARG A 69 17.30 0.18 0.81
C ARG A 69 16.48 1.44 0.53
N PRO A 70 15.74 1.51 -0.59
CA PRO A 70 14.83 2.62 -0.86
C PRO A 70 13.77 2.76 0.23
N PHE A 71 13.52 3.99 0.70
CA PHE A 71 12.55 4.27 1.77
C PHE A 71 11.10 4.09 1.30
N GLY A 72 10.78 4.49 0.06
CA GLY A 72 9.42 4.43 -0.48
C GLY A 72 8.75 3.07 -0.35
N PRO A 73 9.35 1.96 -0.81
CA PRO A 73 8.78 0.62 -0.66
C PRO A 73 8.55 0.18 0.80
N TRP A 74 9.42 0.60 1.72
CA TRP A 74 9.28 0.30 3.14
C TRP A 74 8.10 1.08 3.74
N LEU A 75 7.97 2.37 3.41
CA LEU A 75 6.84 3.21 3.83
C LEU A 75 5.51 2.69 3.29
N VAL A 76 5.45 2.35 2.00
CA VAL A 76 4.23 1.82 1.34
C VAL A 76 3.79 0.50 1.97
N ALA A 77 4.72 -0.38 2.35
CA ALA A 77 4.38 -1.62 3.04
C ALA A 77 3.71 -1.37 4.39
N ILE A 78 4.17 -0.36 5.14
CA ILE A 78 3.55 0.05 6.41
C ILE A 78 2.18 0.68 6.14
N ALA A 79 2.09 1.59 5.17
CA ALA A 79 0.86 2.29 4.83
C ALA A 79 -0.25 1.31 4.41
N ASN A 80 0.02 0.41 3.48
CA ASN A 80 -0.95 -0.59 3.03
C ASN A 80 -1.45 -1.45 4.19
N ARG A 81 -0.56 -1.89 5.07
CA ARG A 81 -0.96 -2.68 6.24
C ARG A 81 -1.91 -1.90 7.15
N ARG A 82 -1.65 -0.62 7.42
CA ARG A 82 -2.51 0.22 8.27
C ARG A 82 -3.85 0.55 7.61
N VAL A 83 -3.85 0.82 6.32
CA VAL A 83 -5.08 1.00 5.53
C VAL A 83 -5.97 -0.26 5.62
N VAL A 84 -5.41 -1.45 5.43
CA VAL A 84 -6.15 -2.72 5.56
C VAL A 84 -6.72 -2.90 6.95
N ASP A 85 -5.90 -2.66 7.98
CA ASP A 85 -6.33 -2.76 9.39
C ASP A 85 -7.48 -1.76 9.68
N GLY A 86 -7.42 -0.54 9.10
CA GLY A 86 -8.47 0.48 9.16
C GLY A 86 -9.77 0.02 8.49
N LEU A 87 -9.69 -0.47 7.26
CA LEU A 87 -10.85 -0.98 6.53
C LEU A 87 -11.52 -2.16 7.26
N ARG A 88 -10.75 -3.06 7.85
CA ARG A 88 -11.28 -4.17 8.67
C ARG A 88 -11.99 -3.67 9.93
N ARG A 89 -11.50 -2.58 10.54
CA ARG A 89 -12.18 -1.95 11.70
C ARG A 89 -13.49 -1.31 11.26
N GLN A 90 -13.47 -0.56 10.16
CA GLN A 90 -14.67 0.06 9.58
C GLN A 90 -15.72 -0.97 9.18
N GLY A 91 -15.32 -2.08 8.53
CA GLY A 91 -16.23 -3.17 8.19
C GLY A 91 -16.89 -3.80 9.41
N ARG A 92 -16.15 -3.94 10.53
CA ARG A 92 -16.71 -4.44 11.80
C ARG A 92 -17.62 -3.42 12.49
N SER A 93 -17.31 -2.13 12.41
CA SER A 93 -18.16 -1.05 12.94
C SER A 93 -19.45 -0.96 12.14
N ARG A 94 -19.37 -0.92 10.81
CA ARG A 94 -20.55 -0.92 9.92
C ARG A 94 -21.43 -2.17 10.09
N ALA A 95 -20.85 -3.35 10.28
CA ALA A 95 -21.62 -4.56 10.58
C ALA A 95 -22.37 -4.46 11.92
N ARG A 96 -21.90 -3.63 12.84
CA ARG A 96 -22.58 -3.28 14.09
C ARG A 96 -23.60 -2.15 13.91
N GLU A 97 -23.34 -1.19 13.01
CA GLU A 97 -24.18 -0.01 12.75
C GLU A 97 -25.28 -0.26 11.72
N VAL A 98 -25.17 -1.28 10.86
CA VAL A 98 -26.26 -1.74 9.95
C VAL A 98 -27.47 -2.31 10.73
N ALA A 99 -27.37 -2.37 12.09
CA ALA A 99 -28.58 -2.40 12.93
C ALA A 99 -29.26 -1.02 13.08
N LEU A 100 -28.70 0.10 12.58
CA LEU A 100 -29.21 1.47 12.71
C LEU A 100 -28.75 2.32 11.50
N GLU A 101 -29.69 2.48 10.56
CA GLU A 101 -29.83 3.57 9.58
C GLU A 101 -28.84 3.78 8.42
N THR A 102 -29.49 3.92 7.29
CA THR A 102 -29.01 4.24 5.94
C THR A 102 -28.89 5.76 5.75
N GLU A 103 -27.74 6.25 5.26
CA GLU A 103 -27.72 7.38 4.32
C GLU A 103 -26.33 7.53 3.65
N HIS A 104 -26.34 7.76 2.32
CA HIS A 104 -25.17 7.91 1.46
C HIS A 104 -24.91 9.36 1.11
N GLU A 105 -23.71 9.86 1.32
CA GLU A 105 -23.20 11.03 0.61
C GLU A 105 -21.93 10.69 -0.18
N THR A 106 -21.98 11.08 -1.49
CA THR A 106 -20.93 10.80 -2.47
C THR A 106 -20.10 12.08 -2.66
N PHE A 107 -18.80 12.06 -2.34
CA PHE A 107 -17.87 13.13 -2.68
C PHE A 107 -16.95 12.72 -3.82
N ALA A 108 -16.80 13.62 -4.82
CA ALA A 108 -15.92 13.47 -5.96
C ALA A 108 -14.46 13.75 -5.58
N ALA A 109 -13.54 12.91 -6.07
CA ALA A 109 -12.10 13.06 -5.89
C ALA A 109 -11.53 14.11 -6.86
N PRO A 110 -10.47 14.88 -6.49
CA PRO A 110 -9.85 15.87 -7.37
C PRO A 110 -9.12 15.22 -8.54
N GLU A 111 -9.36 15.76 -9.73
CA GLU A 111 -8.68 15.35 -10.96
C GLU A 111 -7.26 15.92 -11.02
N ALA A 112 -6.24 15.09 -10.85
CA ALA A 112 -4.88 15.37 -11.34
C ALA A 112 -4.13 14.07 -11.62
N ASN A 113 -3.66 13.92 -12.86
CA ASN A 113 -2.81 12.83 -13.39
C ASN A 113 -3.48 11.46 -13.65
N TYR A 114 -4.74 11.44 -14.09
CA TYR A 114 -5.48 10.20 -14.37
C TYR A 114 -4.94 9.40 -15.57
N HIS A 115 -4.36 10.04 -16.59
CA HIS A 115 -3.98 9.34 -17.83
C HIS A 115 -2.74 8.43 -17.66
N GLU A 116 -1.72 8.89 -16.96
CA GLU A 116 -0.50 8.12 -16.76
C GLU A 116 -0.71 6.99 -15.74
N ALA A 117 -1.37 7.31 -14.62
CA ALA A 117 -1.74 6.32 -13.60
C ALA A 117 -2.75 5.27 -14.12
N ALA A 118 -3.67 5.66 -15.02
CA ALA A 118 -4.61 4.74 -15.65
C ALA A 118 -3.91 3.78 -16.63
N SER A 119 -2.93 4.28 -17.39
CA SER A 119 -2.11 3.46 -18.30
C SER A 119 -1.27 2.44 -17.54
N GLU A 120 -0.59 2.86 -16.47
CA GLU A 120 0.19 1.97 -15.61
C GLU A 120 -0.68 0.94 -14.90
N ALA A 121 -1.84 1.35 -14.39
CA ALA A 121 -2.80 0.44 -13.76
C ALA A 121 -3.35 -0.59 -14.75
N ARG A 122 -3.57 -0.20 -16.01
CA ARG A 122 -4.00 -1.09 -17.08
C ARG A 122 -2.90 -2.10 -17.42
N ALA A 123 -1.66 -1.65 -17.64
CA ALA A 123 -0.52 -2.51 -17.91
C ALA A 123 -0.28 -3.51 -16.77
N LEU A 124 -0.44 -3.09 -15.52
CA LEU A 124 -0.35 -3.96 -14.36
C LEU A 124 -1.46 -5.02 -14.34
N ARG A 125 -2.71 -4.63 -14.65
CA ARG A 125 -3.84 -5.58 -14.74
C ARG A 125 -3.61 -6.61 -15.83
N GLU A 126 -3.21 -6.19 -17.01
CA GLU A 126 -2.88 -7.08 -18.14
C GLU A 126 -1.75 -8.05 -17.78
N ALA A 127 -0.71 -7.56 -17.10
CA ALA A 127 0.38 -8.40 -16.60
C ALA A 127 -0.09 -9.43 -15.57
N VAL A 128 -0.99 -9.06 -14.65
CA VAL A 128 -1.59 -9.99 -13.67
C VAL A 128 -2.47 -11.02 -14.36
N GLU A 129 -3.28 -10.62 -15.36
CA GLU A 129 -4.14 -11.54 -16.12
C GLU A 129 -3.32 -12.56 -16.95
N SER A 130 -2.11 -12.21 -17.37
CA SER A 130 -1.20 -13.12 -18.09
C SER A 130 -0.55 -14.19 -17.21
N LEU A 131 -0.70 -14.12 -15.88
CA LEU A 131 -0.14 -15.12 -14.97
C LEU A 131 -0.93 -16.45 -15.01
N PRO A 132 -0.29 -17.60 -14.75
CA PRO A 132 -0.97 -18.86 -14.51
C PRO A 132 -2.02 -18.74 -13.40
N SER A 133 -3.15 -19.48 -13.51
CA SER A 133 -4.33 -19.31 -12.66
C SER A 133 -4.03 -19.28 -11.16
N GLY A 134 -3.35 -20.27 -10.62
CA GLY A 134 -3.03 -20.32 -9.19
C GLY A 134 -2.13 -19.17 -8.69
N GLN A 135 -1.30 -18.63 -9.57
CA GLN A 135 -0.43 -17.50 -9.27
C GLN A 135 -1.22 -16.18 -9.30
N ARG A 136 -2.08 -16.02 -10.30
CA ARG A 136 -3.00 -14.89 -10.44
C ARG A 136 -3.93 -14.82 -9.24
N ASP A 137 -4.50 -15.95 -8.82
CA ASP A 137 -5.39 -16.01 -7.66
C ASP A 137 -4.67 -15.66 -6.37
N ALA A 138 -3.44 -16.12 -6.18
CA ALA A 138 -2.61 -15.73 -5.03
C ALA A 138 -2.34 -14.22 -4.99
N ILE A 139 -2.00 -13.61 -6.14
CA ILE A 139 -1.81 -12.15 -6.23
C ILE A 139 -3.12 -11.40 -5.98
N ARG A 140 -4.23 -11.84 -6.57
CA ARG A 140 -5.55 -11.23 -6.33
C ARG A 140 -5.93 -11.26 -4.85
N MET A 141 -5.88 -12.42 -4.23
CA MET A 141 -6.24 -12.58 -2.82
C MET A 141 -5.32 -11.77 -1.89
N LEU A 142 -4.00 -11.86 -2.08
CA LEU A 142 -3.04 -11.29 -1.14
C LEU A 142 -2.71 -9.81 -1.40
N LYS A 143 -2.86 -9.32 -2.65
CA LYS A 143 -2.43 -7.97 -3.04
C LYS A 143 -3.55 -7.05 -3.49
N LEU A 144 -4.61 -7.59 -4.11
CA LEU A 144 -5.75 -6.78 -4.56
C LEU A 144 -6.93 -6.84 -3.58
N GLN A 145 -7.18 -8.01 -2.97
CA GLN A 145 -8.22 -8.21 -1.96
C GLN A 145 -7.66 -8.12 -0.53
N GLU A 146 -6.35 -7.96 -0.40
CA GLU A 146 -5.63 -7.72 0.85
C GLU A 146 -5.90 -8.77 1.95
N MET A 147 -6.21 -10.00 1.53
CA MET A 147 -6.41 -11.12 2.44
C MET A 147 -5.12 -11.46 3.18
N SER A 148 -5.23 -11.86 4.44
CA SER A 148 -4.12 -12.47 5.14
C SER A 148 -3.76 -13.82 4.52
N LEU A 149 -2.53 -14.28 4.72
CA LEU A 149 -2.09 -15.59 4.24
C LEU A 149 -2.97 -16.74 4.77
N LYS A 150 -3.52 -16.61 5.98
CA LYS A 150 -4.43 -17.60 6.57
C LYS A 150 -5.79 -17.60 5.88
N GLU A 151 -6.36 -16.42 5.62
CA GLU A 151 -7.63 -16.26 4.91
C GLU A 151 -7.52 -16.75 3.46
N ALA A 152 -6.45 -16.33 2.76
CA ALA A 152 -6.19 -16.79 1.40
C ALA A 152 -5.99 -18.32 1.32
N ALA A 153 -5.32 -18.92 2.31
CA ALA A 153 -5.18 -20.38 2.40
C ALA A 153 -6.53 -21.09 2.59
N ALA A 154 -7.39 -20.54 3.46
CA ALA A 154 -8.71 -21.09 3.71
C ALA A 154 -9.62 -21.04 2.47
N VAL A 155 -9.54 -19.96 1.67
CA VAL A 155 -10.36 -19.78 0.48
C VAL A 155 -9.82 -20.55 -0.73
N SER A 156 -8.49 -20.57 -0.92
CA SER A 156 -7.87 -21.19 -2.10
C SER A 156 -7.58 -22.68 -1.97
N GLY A 157 -7.64 -23.24 -0.76
CA GLY A 157 -7.17 -24.59 -0.47
C GLY A 157 -5.64 -24.78 -0.56
N MET A 158 -4.90 -23.68 -0.79
CA MET A 158 -3.43 -23.70 -0.85
C MET A 158 -2.84 -23.61 0.56
N THR A 159 -1.67 -24.21 0.78
CA THR A 159 -0.95 -24.01 2.03
C THR A 159 -0.38 -22.60 2.13
N VAL A 160 -0.23 -22.08 3.36
CA VAL A 160 0.40 -20.78 3.62
C VAL A 160 1.82 -20.70 3.01
N ALA A 161 2.57 -21.82 3.03
CA ALA A 161 3.90 -21.90 2.41
C ALA A 161 3.83 -21.78 0.88
N ALA A 162 2.89 -22.47 0.24
CA ALA A 162 2.66 -22.40 -1.19
C ALA A 162 2.26 -20.97 -1.64
N LEU A 163 1.37 -20.32 -0.90
CA LEU A 163 0.99 -18.93 -1.16
C LEU A 163 2.16 -17.94 -1.03
N LYS A 164 3.02 -18.11 -0.02
CA LYS A 164 4.23 -17.28 0.13
C LYS A 164 5.17 -17.45 -1.07
N VAL A 165 5.43 -18.68 -1.49
CA VAL A 165 6.33 -18.97 -2.62
C VAL A 165 5.73 -18.45 -3.93
N ALA A 166 4.43 -18.69 -4.19
CA ALA A 166 3.73 -18.19 -5.35
C ALA A 166 3.87 -16.67 -5.42
N THR A 167 3.43 -15.96 -4.37
CA THR A 167 3.47 -14.50 -4.34
C THR A 167 4.87 -13.92 -4.53
N HIS A 168 5.90 -14.54 -3.91
CA HIS A 168 7.27 -14.05 -4.06
C HIS A 168 7.78 -14.18 -5.50
N ARG A 169 7.57 -15.34 -6.13
CA ARG A 169 7.97 -15.59 -7.53
C ARG A 169 7.26 -14.63 -8.48
N GLU A 170 5.98 -14.40 -8.27
CA GLU A 170 5.17 -13.56 -9.16
C GLU A 170 5.47 -12.07 -9.05
N VAL A 171 5.66 -11.54 -7.85
CA VAL A 171 6.13 -10.15 -7.68
C VAL A 171 7.45 -9.94 -8.42
N LYS A 172 8.34 -10.92 -8.40
CA LYS A 172 9.62 -10.88 -9.15
C LYS A 172 9.38 -10.91 -10.68
N SER A 173 8.46 -11.76 -11.14
CA SER A 173 8.07 -11.87 -12.56
C SER A 173 7.42 -10.60 -13.07
N LEU A 174 6.44 -10.07 -12.35
CA LEU A 174 5.76 -8.80 -12.66
C LEU A 174 6.73 -7.61 -12.74
N ARG A 175 7.66 -7.50 -11.79
CA ARG A 175 8.72 -6.46 -11.84
C ARG A 175 9.57 -6.57 -13.09
N LYS A 176 9.91 -7.79 -13.53
CA LYS A 176 10.69 -8.01 -14.74
C LYS A 176 9.91 -7.64 -16.00
N MET A 177 8.61 -7.96 -16.05
CA MET A 177 7.73 -7.59 -17.17
C MET A 177 7.52 -6.08 -17.26
N LEU A 178 7.17 -5.42 -16.16
CA LEU A 178 6.97 -3.98 -16.12
C LEU A 178 8.25 -3.19 -16.41
N GLY A 179 9.40 -3.64 -15.94
CA GLY A 179 10.70 -3.04 -16.26
C GLY A 179 11.14 -3.22 -17.73
N ARG A 180 10.55 -4.18 -18.47
CA ARG A 180 10.72 -4.30 -19.94
C ARG A 180 9.79 -3.37 -20.70
N LEU A 181 8.56 -3.16 -20.21
CA LEU A 181 7.60 -2.22 -20.80
C LEU A 181 8.09 -0.77 -20.67
N ALA A 182 8.58 -0.37 -19.50
CA ALA A 182 9.14 0.97 -19.26
C ALA A 182 10.39 1.30 -20.09
N ARG A 183 11.05 0.30 -20.68
CA ARG A 183 12.21 0.50 -21.58
C ARG A 183 11.84 0.51 -23.06
N ARG A 184 10.56 0.33 -23.39
CA ARG A 184 10.06 0.32 -24.79
C ARG A 184 9.25 1.57 -25.12
N THR A 185 8.96 2.43 -24.12
CA THR A 185 8.42 3.79 -24.24
C THR A 185 9.53 4.82 -24.08
#